data_6e1955617e003152bfe27a97aa1c8158
#
_entry.id   6e1955617e003152bfe27a97aa1c8158
#
_cell.length_a   1.000
_cell.length_b   1.000
_cell.length_c   1.000
_cell.angle_alpha   90.00
_cell.angle_beta   90.00
_cell.angle_gamma   90.00
#
_symmetry.space_group_name_H-M   'P 1'
#
loop_
_entity.id
_entity.type
_entity.pdbx_description
1 polymer ?
#
loop_
_entity_poly.entity_id
_entity_poly.type
_entity_poly.pdbx_seq_one_letter_code
_entity_poly.pdbx_strand_id
1 'polypeptide(L)'
;MYFTILIESLGYSPSNTPHLTPALELDDAILEFSGSLQGSGLPTHVTSQKDIDTLMSALEEHLKSKDLWQFYVLDIQEEKAAILSALSSNLIATWNGEDVNGKSAPAIADIVRTSGLIRGFGKLSSRYCAHVDGDIAAGIMKAAFVHNADDDQALVEGWERVVDVLNVSLYADWEEDTRIALRMIKNRLKYIRLDSNGPKLGKISKECVCVALHEMSADTVLASSPLVEPYFTRLPGFETNPALYAVANNGWIWDADPLVNFALPPSKAYLRREVIVWGDCVKLRYGSSPSDNPWLWTFITSYVTSLAKTFDGFRIDNCHSTPLHVGTAMLDAARKVNPNLYVCAELFTGSEDMDLLFVRKLGVNSLVREAGNAWDPKEFSRIMYRYGLGKPMGMFLTLPMLRLTYLVPVFVYRIDG
;
A
#
# COMPACT_ATOMS: atom_id res chain seq x y z
N MET A 1 -26.78 0.90 6.29
CA MET A 1 -26.71 0.51 4.87
C MET A 1 -26.00 1.56 4.00
N TYR A 2 -26.43 2.83 3.95
CA TYR A 2 -25.74 3.87 3.16
C TYR A 2 -24.29 4.12 3.58
N PHE A 3 -23.99 4.13 4.88
CA PHE A 3 -22.66 4.36 5.40
C PHE A 3 -21.68 3.23 5.06
N THR A 4 -22.15 1.98 5.07
CA THR A 4 -21.35 0.80 4.69
C THR A 4 -20.97 0.82 3.21
N ILE A 5 -21.94 1.14 2.33
CA ILE A 5 -21.70 1.27 0.89
C ILE A 5 -20.70 2.39 0.61
N LEU A 6 -20.77 3.50 1.37
CA LEU A 6 -19.84 4.62 1.24
C LEU A 6 -18.40 4.20 1.59
N ILE A 7 -18.21 3.41 2.63
CA ILE A 7 -16.88 2.94 3.08
C ILE A 7 -16.28 1.95 2.09
N GLU A 8 -17.04 0.96 1.64
CA GLU A 8 -16.58 -0.02 0.62
C GLU A 8 -16.19 0.65 -0.69
N SER A 9 -16.81 1.80 -0.99
CA SER A 9 -16.55 2.57 -2.21
C SER A 9 -15.44 3.60 -2.05
N LEU A 10 -15.07 3.99 -0.80
CA LEU A 10 -14.17 5.13 -0.60
C LEU A 10 -12.72 4.77 -0.90
N GLY A 11 -12.20 3.72 -0.27
CA GLY A 11 -10.77 3.42 -0.31
C GLY A 11 -10.45 1.94 -0.34
N TYR A 12 -9.16 1.63 -0.32
CA TYR A 12 -8.67 0.26 -0.23
C TYR A 12 -8.78 -0.24 1.20
N SER A 13 -9.45 -1.38 1.36
CA SER A 13 -9.62 -2.07 2.65
C SER A 13 -9.42 -3.57 2.44
N PRO A 14 -9.14 -4.36 3.47
CA PRO A 14 -9.08 -5.83 3.33
C PRO A 14 -10.36 -6.46 2.78
N SER A 15 -11.55 -5.85 2.99
CA SER A 15 -12.81 -6.36 2.45
C SER A 15 -12.89 -6.30 0.93
N ASN A 16 -12.34 -5.26 0.31
CA ASN A 16 -12.32 -5.08 -1.16
C ASN A 16 -10.95 -5.38 -1.78
N THR A 17 -9.91 -5.50 -0.96
CA THR A 17 -8.54 -5.80 -1.36
C THR A 17 -7.92 -6.75 -0.34
N PRO A 18 -8.28 -8.05 -0.37
CA PRO A 18 -7.85 -9.05 0.61
C PRO A 18 -6.34 -9.13 0.81
N HIS A 19 -5.58 -8.78 -0.21
CA HIS A 19 -4.13 -8.64 -0.19
C HIS A 19 -3.60 -7.73 0.94
N LEU A 20 -4.42 -6.81 1.46
CA LEU A 20 -4.06 -5.92 2.56
C LEU A 20 -4.27 -6.54 3.95
N THR A 21 -4.86 -7.74 4.05
CA THR A 21 -5.14 -8.38 5.35
C THR A 21 -3.91 -8.56 6.23
N PRO A 22 -2.79 -9.14 5.76
CA PRO A 22 -1.61 -9.27 6.61
C PRO A 22 -0.98 -7.93 6.98
N ALA A 23 -1.13 -6.91 6.14
CA ALA A 23 -0.65 -5.57 6.46
C ALA A 23 -1.48 -4.92 7.57
N LEU A 24 -2.81 -5.14 7.61
CA LEU A 24 -3.67 -4.70 8.70
C LEU A 24 -3.33 -5.42 10.01
N GLU A 25 -3.17 -6.74 9.97
CA GLU A 25 -2.79 -7.54 11.14
C GLU A 25 -1.44 -7.08 11.73
N LEU A 26 -0.47 -6.79 10.87
CA LEU A 26 0.82 -6.21 11.29
C LEU A 26 0.62 -4.82 11.93
N ASP A 27 -0.25 -3.99 11.35
CA ASP A 27 -0.54 -2.64 11.87
C ASP A 27 -1.20 -2.72 13.26
N ASP A 28 -2.17 -3.64 13.44
CA ASP A 28 -2.80 -3.90 14.72
C ASP A 28 -1.82 -4.43 15.77
N ALA A 29 -0.91 -5.34 15.38
CA ALA A 29 0.13 -5.85 16.27
C ALA A 29 1.09 -4.75 16.74
N ILE A 30 1.46 -3.81 15.87
CA ILE A 30 2.31 -2.66 16.23
C ILE A 30 1.57 -1.71 17.20
N LEU A 31 0.27 -1.48 16.98
CA LEU A 31 -0.55 -0.66 17.88
C LEU A 31 -0.75 -1.32 19.24
N GLU A 32 -0.99 -2.63 19.28
CA GLU A 32 -1.08 -3.40 20.51
C GLU A 32 0.25 -3.35 21.28
N PHE A 33 1.38 -3.58 20.60
CA PHE A 33 2.71 -3.43 21.18
C PHE A 33 2.92 -2.02 21.76
N SER A 34 2.54 -0.98 21.02
CA SER A 34 2.64 0.42 21.49
C SER A 34 1.86 0.67 22.79
N GLY A 35 0.69 0.02 22.94
CA GLY A 35 -0.15 0.09 24.13
C GLY A 35 0.43 -0.70 25.31
N SER A 36 1.11 -1.82 25.06
CA SER A 36 1.65 -2.71 26.08
C SER A 36 2.93 -2.19 26.74
N LEU A 37 3.57 -1.16 26.18
CA LEU A 37 4.83 -0.61 26.72
C LEU A 37 4.66 0.00 28.12
N GLN A 38 3.47 0.51 28.45
CA GLN A 38 3.24 1.10 29.76
C GLN A 38 3.24 0.02 30.85
N GLY A 39 4.18 0.12 31.78
CA GLY A 39 4.34 -0.85 32.88
C GLY A 39 5.17 -2.09 32.52
N SER A 40 5.66 -2.23 31.29
CA SER A 40 6.47 -3.37 30.84
C SER A 40 7.96 -3.29 31.23
N GLY A 41 8.42 -2.14 31.67
CA GLY A 41 9.86 -1.87 31.86
C GLY A 41 10.60 -1.51 30.56
N LEU A 42 9.95 -1.52 29.42
CA LEU A 42 10.50 -1.09 28.14
C LEU A 42 10.46 0.45 28.00
N PRO A 43 11.34 1.04 27.17
CA PRO A 43 11.33 2.49 26.93
C PRO A 43 10.00 2.95 26.35
N THR A 44 9.37 3.93 27.00
CA THR A 44 8.19 4.64 26.46
C THR A 44 8.58 5.95 25.78
N HIS A 45 9.82 6.39 25.91
CA HIS A 45 10.42 7.52 25.19
C HIS A 45 11.72 7.04 24.55
N VAL A 46 12.00 7.55 23.37
CA VAL A 46 13.24 7.26 22.64
C VAL A 46 14.20 8.43 22.82
N THR A 47 15.27 8.21 23.55
CA THR A 47 16.31 9.20 23.81
C THR A 47 17.66 8.80 23.24
N SER A 48 17.83 7.53 22.90
CA SER A 48 19.07 6.95 22.42
C SER A 48 18.86 5.85 21.40
N GLN A 49 19.93 5.51 20.65
CA GLN A 49 19.91 4.35 19.75
C GLN A 49 19.65 3.04 20.51
N LYS A 50 20.11 2.94 21.78
CA LYS A 50 19.87 1.77 22.63
C LYS A 50 18.37 1.56 22.90
N ASP A 51 17.60 2.64 23.10
CA ASP A 51 16.15 2.54 23.29
C ASP A 51 15.48 1.96 22.03
N ILE A 52 15.91 2.43 20.85
CA ILE A 52 15.43 1.91 19.56
C ILE A 52 15.73 0.41 19.46
N ASP A 53 16.96 0.00 19.70
CA ASP A 53 17.37 -1.40 19.56
C ASP A 53 16.62 -2.30 20.55
N THR A 54 16.39 -1.83 21.78
CA THR A 54 15.59 -2.53 22.79
C THR A 54 14.14 -2.69 22.34
N LEU A 55 13.51 -1.61 21.85
CA LEU A 55 12.14 -1.63 21.35
C LEU A 55 11.99 -2.53 20.14
N MET A 56 12.94 -2.51 19.21
CA MET A 56 12.90 -3.35 18.01
C MET A 56 13.03 -4.83 18.32
N SER A 57 13.90 -5.20 19.26
CA SER A 57 14.01 -6.61 19.70
C SER A 57 12.73 -7.08 20.39
N ALA A 58 12.13 -6.26 21.24
CA ALA A 58 10.86 -6.60 21.87
C ALA A 58 9.68 -6.64 20.87
N LEU A 59 9.65 -5.75 19.89
CA LEU A 59 8.66 -5.80 18.82
C LEU A 59 8.79 -7.07 17.97
N GLU A 60 10.01 -7.47 17.62
CA GLU A 60 10.25 -8.71 16.87
C GLU A 60 9.69 -9.93 17.61
N GLU A 61 9.94 -10.05 18.92
CA GLU A 61 9.37 -11.13 19.73
C GLU A 61 7.84 -11.04 19.81
N HIS A 62 7.29 -9.83 19.93
CA HIS A 62 5.84 -9.63 19.90
C HIS A 62 5.23 -10.08 18.57
N LEU A 63 5.85 -9.75 17.43
CA LEU A 63 5.37 -10.14 16.11
C LEU A 63 5.46 -11.65 15.88
N LYS A 64 6.46 -12.34 16.43
CA LYS A 64 6.54 -13.81 16.37
C LYS A 64 5.33 -14.47 17.02
N SER A 65 4.78 -13.89 18.10
CA SER A 65 3.59 -14.41 18.80
C SER A 65 2.28 -14.21 18.02
N LYS A 66 2.28 -13.47 16.92
CA LYS A 66 1.10 -13.18 16.12
C LYS A 66 0.87 -14.18 14.97
N ASP A 67 1.81 -15.09 14.75
CA ASP A 67 1.71 -16.12 13.71
C ASP A 67 1.35 -15.59 12.32
N LEU A 68 1.88 -14.41 11.95
CA LEU A 68 1.58 -13.77 10.66
C LEU A 68 2.08 -14.60 9.45
N TRP A 69 2.98 -15.55 9.67
CA TRP A 69 3.44 -16.51 8.67
C TRP A 69 2.29 -17.34 8.07
N GLN A 70 1.21 -17.54 8.82
CA GLN A 70 0.03 -18.27 8.37
C GLN A 70 -0.61 -17.68 7.11
N PHE A 71 -0.46 -16.36 6.91
CA PHE A 71 -0.96 -15.72 5.67
C PHE A 71 -0.17 -16.09 4.42
N TYR A 72 0.99 -16.71 4.56
CA TYR A 72 1.88 -17.06 3.44
C TYR A 72 1.79 -18.52 3.04
N VAL A 73 1.63 -19.40 4.00
CA VAL A 73 1.70 -20.85 3.80
C VAL A 73 0.34 -21.44 3.45
N LEU A 74 0.38 -22.60 2.78
CA LEU A 74 -0.80 -23.40 2.49
C LEU A 74 -1.17 -24.27 3.69
N ASP A 75 -2.48 -24.39 3.99
CA ASP A 75 -2.97 -25.38 4.96
C ASP A 75 -2.95 -26.76 4.34
N ILE A 76 -2.08 -27.64 4.85
CA ILE A 76 -1.90 -29.00 4.34
C ILE A 76 -3.20 -29.78 4.35
N GLN A 77 -4.05 -29.61 5.36
CA GLN A 77 -5.31 -30.37 5.46
C GLN A 77 -6.34 -29.84 4.45
N GLU A 78 -6.42 -28.53 4.27
CA GLU A 78 -7.29 -27.95 3.24
C GLU A 78 -6.83 -28.33 1.83
N GLU A 79 -5.52 -28.30 1.56
CA GLU A 79 -4.95 -28.72 0.26
C GLU A 79 -5.23 -30.20 -0.03
N LYS A 80 -5.07 -31.09 0.97
CA LYS A 80 -5.42 -32.50 0.84
C LYS A 80 -6.90 -32.72 0.57
N ALA A 81 -7.76 -31.98 1.27
CA ALA A 81 -9.21 -32.06 1.05
C ALA A 81 -9.61 -31.55 -0.35
N ALA A 82 -8.96 -30.50 -0.83
CA ALA A 82 -9.24 -29.91 -2.13
C ALA A 82 -8.89 -30.88 -3.28
N ILE A 83 -7.69 -31.47 -3.26
CA ILE A 83 -7.28 -32.45 -4.28
C ILE A 83 -8.16 -33.72 -4.22
N LEU A 84 -8.47 -34.23 -3.03
CA LEU A 84 -9.33 -35.42 -2.86
C LEU A 84 -10.74 -35.15 -3.39
N SER A 85 -11.29 -33.96 -3.12
CA SER A 85 -12.59 -33.56 -3.66
C SER A 85 -12.58 -33.49 -5.19
N ALA A 86 -11.55 -32.95 -5.79
CA ALA A 86 -11.40 -32.88 -7.25
C ALA A 86 -11.30 -34.26 -7.89
N LEU A 87 -10.49 -35.16 -7.32
CA LEU A 87 -10.36 -36.55 -7.77
C LEU A 87 -11.69 -37.31 -7.68
N SER A 88 -12.39 -37.23 -6.52
CA SER A 88 -13.66 -37.90 -6.28
C SER A 88 -14.78 -37.38 -7.18
N SER A 89 -14.77 -36.13 -7.54
CA SER A 89 -15.77 -35.50 -8.42
C SER A 89 -15.39 -35.60 -9.91
N ASN A 90 -14.24 -36.18 -10.22
CA ASN A 90 -13.65 -36.19 -11.57
C ASN A 90 -13.56 -34.80 -12.22
N LEU A 91 -13.39 -33.76 -11.40
CA LEU A 91 -13.14 -32.38 -11.82
C LEU A 91 -11.64 -32.14 -11.83
N ILE A 92 -10.98 -32.56 -12.92
CA ILE A 92 -9.54 -32.54 -13.02
C ILE A 92 -9.13 -31.66 -14.21
N ALA A 93 -8.38 -30.60 -13.93
CA ALA A 93 -7.85 -29.75 -14.97
C ALA A 93 -6.76 -30.48 -15.78
N THR A 94 -6.78 -30.33 -17.11
CA THR A 94 -5.69 -30.84 -17.93
C THR A 94 -4.44 -29.99 -17.68
N TRP A 95 -3.35 -30.60 -17.22
CA TRP A 95 -2.08 -29.91 -17.06
C TRP A 95 -1.42 -29.67 -18.42
N ASN A 96 -1.27 -28.42 -18.81
CA ASN A 96 -0.65 -27.98 -20.06
C ASN A 96 0.61 -27.12 -19.82
N GLY A 97 1.14 -27.14 -18.59
CA GLY A 97 2.35 -26.43 -18.22
C GLY A 97 3.63 -27.21 -18.51
N GLU A 98 4.68 -26.89 -17.80
CA GLU A 98 5.97 -27.58 -17.90
C GLU A 98 5.80 -29.07 -17.58
N ASP A 99 6.60 -29.95 -18.29
CA ASP A 99 6.58 -31.39 -18.06
C ASP A 99 6.92 -31.73 -16.59
N VAL A 100 6.03 -32.44 -15.93
CA VAL A 100 6.15 -32.87 -14.53
C VAL A 100 6.34 -34.38 -14.38
N ASN A 101 6.30 -35.15 -15.48
CA ASN A 101 6.37 -36.62 -15.45
C ASN A 101 7.66 -37.11 -14.80
N GLY A 102 7.49 -37.90 -13.75
CA GLY A 102 8.61 -38.47 -12.99
C GLY A 102 9.46 -37.47 -12.21
N LYS A 103 9.05 -36.21 -12.13
CA LYS A 103 9.76 -35.18 -11.33
C LYS A 103 9.57 -35.43 -9.83
N SER A 104 10.57 -35.00 -9.06
CA SER A 104 10.52 -35.02 -7.60
C SER A 104 9.60 -33.89 -7.03
N ALA A 105 9.14 -34.04 -5.79
CA ALA A 105 8.31 -33.03 -5.14
C ALA A 105 8.93 -31.61 -5.13
N PRO A 106 10.26 -31.42 -4.89
CA PRO A 106 10.88 -30.11 -5.02
C PRO A 106 10.81 -29.52 -6.42
N ALA A 107 10.99 -30.34 -7.47
CA ALA A 107 10.90 -29.83 -8.84
C ALA A 107 9.47 -29.45 -9.23
N ILE A 108 8.46 -30.22 -8.76
CA ILE A 108 7.05 -29.88 -8.96
C ILE A 108 6.69 -28.61 -8.18
N ALA A 109 7.15 -28.47 -6.94
CA ALA A 109 6.93 -27.29 -6.12
C ALA A 109 7.47 -26.01 -6.79
N ASP A 110 8.67 -26.08 -7.39
CA ASP A 110 9.25 -24.96 -8.13
C ASP A 110 8.39 -24.57 -9.34
N ILE A 111 7.90 -25.57 -10.10
CA ILE A 111 6.98 -25.33 -11.23
C ILE A 111 5.68 -24.68 -10.75
N VAL A 112 5.07 -25.16 -9.68
CA VAL A 112 3.83 -24.58 -9.12
C VAL A 112 4.04 -23.13 -8.73
N ARG A 113 5.17 -22.82 -8.07
CA ARG A 113 5.53 -21.48 -7.63
C ARG A 113 5.76 -20.53 -8.82
N THR A 114 6.60 -20.93 -9.78
CA THR A 114 6.98 -20.11 -10.93
C THR A 114 5.85 -19.92 -11.94
N SER A 115 4.93 -20.87 -12.03
CA SER A 115 3.73 -20.77 -12.87
C SER A 115 2.62 -19.89 -12.26
N GLY A 116 2.82 -19.33 -11.04
CA GLY A 116 1.85 -18.44 -10.41
C GLY A 116 0.53 -19.12 -10.04
N LEU A 117 0.55 -20.43 -9.73
CA LEU A 117 -0.64 -21.21 -9.40
C LEU A 117 -1.08 -21.04 -7.95
N ILE A 118 -0.22 -20.52 -7.09
CA ILE A 118 -0.56 -20.25 -5.71
C ILE A 118 -1.47 -19.04 -5.68
N ARG A 119 -2.73 -19.24 -5.30
CA ARG A 119 -3.71 -18.20 -5.06
C ARG A 119 -3.53 -17.70 -3.64
N GLY A 120 -3.52 -16.37 -3.43
CA GLY A 120 -3.48 -15.77 -2.11
C GLY A 120 -4.78 -15.07 -1.77
N PHE A 121 -5.08 -14.98 -0.48
CA PHE A 121 -6.12 -14.11 0.07
C PHE A 121 -7.55 -14.37 -0.42
N GLY A 122 -7.87 -15.59 -0.85
CA GLY A 122 -9.19 -15.93 -1.36
C GLY A 122 -10.31 -15.98 -0.32
N LYS A 123 -9.96 -16.16 0.98
CA LYS A 123 -10.93 -16.26 2.09
C LYS A 123 -10.55 -15.31 3.21
N LEU A 124 -11.27 -14.18 3.32
CA LEU A 124 -11.09 -13.19 4.41
C LEU A 124 -11.30 -13.75 5.82
N SER A 125 -11.91 -14.91 5.96
CA SER A 125 -12.19 -15.56 7.25
C SER A 125 -11.11 -16.53 7.73
N SER A 126 -10.09 -16.80 6.91
CA SER A 126 -9.01 -17.75 7.24
C SER A 126 -7.67 -17.04 7.27
N ARG A 127 -6.83 -17.36 8.25
CA ARG A 127 -5.43 -16.91 8.28
C ARG A 127 -4.59 -17.63 7.23
N TYR A 128 -4.92 -18.89 6.92
CA TYR A 128 -4.35 -19.63 5.79
C TYR A 128 -5.08 -19.22 4.52
N CYS A 129 -4.56 -18.17 3.87
CA CYS A 129 -5.17 -17.59 2.68
C CYS A 129 -4.60 -18.17 1.39
N ALA A 130 -3.34 -18.63 1.40
CA ALA A 130 -2.70 -19.23 0.25
C ALA A 130 -3.29 -20.62 -0.02
N HIS A 131 -3.58 -20.91 -1.30
CA HIS A 131 -4.09 -22.20 -1.74
C HIS A 131 -3.75 -22.43 -3.20
N VAL A 132 -3.83 -23.71 -3.63
CA VAL A 132 -3.82 -24.11 -5.03
C VAL A 132 -5.17 -24.76 -5.35
N ASP A 133 -5.76 -24.42 -6.50
CA ASP A 133 -7.03 -25.00 -6.91
C ASP A 133 -6.92 -26.53 -7.02
N GLY A 134 -7.82 -27.27 -6.35
CA GLY A 134 -7.72 -28.72 -6.22
C GLY A 134 -7.77 -29.49 -7.55
N ASP A 135 -8.50 -28.96 -8.54
CA ASP A 135 -8.56 -29.52 -9.90
C ASP A 135 -7.21 -29.37 -10.63
N ILE A 136 -6.51 -28.25 -10.42
CA ILE A 136 -5.16 -28.01 -10.95
C ILE A 136 -4.15 -28.92 -10.24
N ALA A 137 -4.21 -29.02 -8.92
CA ALA A 137 -3.36 -29.93 -8.13
C ALA A 137 -3.52 -31.38 -8.59
N ALA A 138 -4.76 -31.85 -8.77
CA ALA A 138 -5.05 -33.18 -9.29
C ALA A 138 -4.50 -33.39 -10.70
N GLY A 139 -4.63 -32.39 -11.57
CA GLY A 139 -4.08 -32.45 -12.93
C GLY A 139 -2.56 -32.57 -12.97
N ILE A 140 -1.87 -31.78 -12.14
CA ILE A 140 -0.39 -31.83 -11.98
C ILE A 140 0.04 -33.21 -11.48
N MET A 141 -0.63 -33.74 -10.44
CA MET A 141 -0.24 -35.01 -9.85
C MET A 141 -0.51 -36.20 -10.78
N LYS A 142 -1.63 -36.20 -11.52
CA LYS A 142 -1.86 -37.23 -12.56
C LYS A 142 -0.81 -37.18 -13.68
N ALA A 143 -0.40 -35.99 -14.08
CA ALA A 143 0.66 -35.83 -15.07
C ALA A 143 2.05 -36.28 -14.55
N ALA A 144 2.30 -36.09 -13.24
CA ALA A 144 3.56 -36.47 -12.60
C ALA A 144 3.67 -37.99 -12.33
N PHE A 145 2.54 -38.63 -12.01
CA PHE A 145 2.47 -40.05 -11.61
C PHE A 145 1.71 -40.91 -12.64
N VAL A 146 2.14 -40.85 -13.90
CA VAL A 146 1.46 -41.54 -15.02
C VAL A 146 1.21 -43.05 -14.76
N HIS A 147 2.12 -43.74 -14.06
CA HIS A 147 1.98 -45.17 -13.75
C HIS A 147 1.00 -45.45 -12.57
N ASN A 148 0.68 -44.47 -11.75
CA ASN A 148 -0.22 -44.56 -10.60
C ASN A 148 -1.35 -43.51 -10.69
N ALA A 149 -1.71 -43.10 -11.89
CA ALA A 149 -2.68 -42.00 -12.11
C ALA A 149 -4.09 -42.36 -11.59
N ASP A 150 -4.40 -43.61 -11.33
CA ASP A 150 -5.69 -44.08 -10.78
C ASP A 150 -5.63 -44.39 -9.27
N ASP A 151 -4.50 -44.17 -8.62
CA ASP A 151 -4.33 -44.31 -7.17
C ASP A 151 -4.50 -42.92 -6.49
N ASP A 152 -5.71 -42.59 -6.19
CA ASP A 152 -6.06 -41.30 -5.58
C ASP A 152 -5.28 -41.02 -4.28
N GLN A 153 -5.01 -42.05 -3.46
CA GLN A 153 -4.25 -41.90 -2.24
C GLN A 153 -2.78 -41.54 -2.52
N ALA A 154 -2.16 -42.23 -3.50
CA ALA A 154 -0.78 -41.92 -3.90
C ALA A 154 -0.66 -40.47 -4.45
N LEU A 155 -1.67 -40.01 -5.19
CA LEU A 155 -1.72 -38.64 -5.70
C LEU A 155 -1.83 -37.62 -4.57
N VAL A 156 -2.71 -37.84 -3.58
CA VAL A 156 -2.89 -36.96 -2.41
C VAL A 156 -1.62 -36.91 -1.55
N GLU A 157 -0.98 -38.05 -1.28
CA GLU A 157 0.29 -38.10 -0.55
C GLU A 157 1.44 -37.44 -1.34
N GLY A 158 1.40 -37.56 -2.67
CA GLY A 158 2.32 -36.87 -3.54
C GLY A 158 2.17 -35.36 -3.45
N TRP A 159 0.94 -34.89 -3.47
CA TRP A 159 0.63 -33.47 -3.33
C TRP A 159 1.04 -32.92 -1.96
N GLU A 160 0.77 -33.65 -0.88
CA GLU A 160 1.20 -33.29 0.48
C GLU A 160 2.72 -33.01 0.52
N ARG A 161 3.54 -33.86 -0.08
CA ARG A 161 5.00 -33.64 -0.18
C ARG A 161 5.36 -32.39 -0.99
N VAL A 162 4.60 -32.07 -2.03
CA VAL A 162 4.79 -30.82 -2.79
C VAL A 162 4.45 -29.60 -1.95
N VAL A 163 3.32 -29.65 -1.21
CA VAL A 163 2.89 -28.57 -0.29
C VAL A 163 3.91 -28.35 0.83
N ASP A 164 4.48 -29.41 1.41
CA ASP A 164 5.53 -29.29 2.42
C ASP A 164 6.72 -28.49 1.89
N VAL A 165 7.18 -28.79 0.67
CA VAL A 165 8.28 -28.05 0.04
C VAL A 165 7.90 -26.62 -0.28
N LEU A 166 6.69 -26.39 -0.81
CA LEU A 166 6.17 -25.04 -1.05
C LEU A 166 6.16 -24.20 0.24
N ASN A 167 5.67 -24.78 1.34
CA ASN A 167 5.58 -24.09 2.62
C ASN A 167 6.94 -23.67 3.16
N VAL A 168 8.00 -24.44 2.94
CA VAL A 168 9.37 -24.01 3.30
C VAL A 168 9.74 -22.72 2.57
N SER A 169 9.47 -22.64 1.27
CA SER A 169 9.81 -21.46 0.48
C SER A 169 8.90 -20.26 0.79
N LEU A 170 7.61 -20.49 1.04
CA LEU A 170 6.65 -19.45 1.40
C LEU A 170 6.91 -18.89 2.79
N TYR A 171 7.35 -19.72 3.72
CA TYR A 171 7.78 -19.27 5.04
C TYR A 171 9.04 -18.39 4.94
N ALA A 172 10.00 -18.75 4.08
CA ALA A 172 11.17 -17.92 3.83
C ALA A 172 10.80 -16.55 3.21
N ASP A 173 9.77 -16.49 2.35
CA ASP A 173 9.23 -15.23 1.83
C ASP A 173 8.66 -14.35 2.96
N TRP A 174 7.95 -14.96 3.91
CA TRP A 174 7.46 -14.26 5.10
C TRP A 174 8.58 -13.71 5.97
N GLU A 175 9.63 -14.52 6.23
CA GLU A 175 10.80 -14.08 7.00
C GLU A 175 11.47 -12.86 6.34
N GLU A 176 11.65 -12.90 5.02
CA GLU A 176 12.24 -11.77 4.29
C GLU A 176 11.34 -10.53 4.34
N ASP A 177 10.03 -10.66 4.13
CA ASP A 177 9.09 -9.52 4.20
C ASP A 177 9.06 -8.92 5.60
N THR A 178 9.08 -9.75 6.64
CA THR A 178 9.14 -9.31 8.05
C THR A 178 10.45 -8.60 8.36
N ARG A 179 11.56 -9.11 7.87
CA ARG A 179 12.89 -8.49 8.01
C ARG A 179 12.93 -7.09 7.38
N ILE A 180 12.31 -6.97 6.19
CA ILE A 180 12.17 -5.66 5.53
C ILE A 180 11.30 -4.73 6.37
N ALA A 181 10.12 -5.20 6.82
CA ALA A 181 9.20 -4.41 7.64
C ALA A 181 9.87 -3.91 8.93
N LEU A 182 10.56 -4.77 9.66
CA LEU A 182 11.29 -4.39 10.88
C LEU A 182 12.38 -3.35 10.60
N ARG A 183 13.11 -3.47 9.50
CA ARG A 183 14.11 -2.48 9.09
C ARG A 183 13.46 -1.12 8.79
N MET A 184 12.33 -1.12 8.08
CA MET A 184 11.60 0.11 7.76
C MET A 184 11.01 0.77 9.01
N ILE A 185 10.43 -0.01 9.90
CA ILE A 185 9.95 0.45 11.22
C ILE A 185 11.10 1.07 12.03
N LYS A 186 12.25 0.40 12.10
CA LYS A 186 13.43 0.91 12.80
C LYS A 186 13.89 2.27 12.27
N ASN A 187 13.99 2.38 10.93
CA ASN A 187 14.41 3.62 10.29
C ASN A 187 13.38 4.74 10.54
N ARG A 188 12.10 4.42 10.45
CA ARG A 188 11.03 5.39 10.71
C ARG A 188 11.01 5.84 12.16
N LEU A 189 11.11 4.90 13.11
CA LEU A 189 11.18 5.17 14.54
C LEU A 189 12.35 6.10 14.86
N LYS A 190 13.52 5.84 14.28
CA LYS A 190 14.69 6.70 14.43
C LYS A 190 14.41 8.11 13.93
N TYR A 191 13.87 8.25 12.73
CA TYR A 191 13.56 9.55 12.13
C TYR A 191 12.56 10.34 12.99
N ILE A 192 11.43 9.74 13.36
CA ILE A 192 10.34 10.47 14.02
C ILE A 192 10.62 10.82 15.48
N ARG A 193 11.59 10.13 16.15
CA ARG A 193 11.82 10.31 17.59
C ARG A 193 13.25 10.71 17.96
N LEU A 194 14.27 10.30 17.18
CA LEU A 194 15.68 10.51 17.58
C LEU A 194 16.42 11.52 16.70
N ASP A 195 16.22 11.49 15.38
CA ASP A 195 16.99 12.31 14.45
C ASP A 195 16.70 13.81 14.63
N SER A 196 17.74 14.64 14.49
CA SER A 196 17.63 16.09 14.66
C SER A 196 16.66 16.76 13.68
N ASN A 197 16.51 16.18 12.49
CA ASN A 197 15.65 16.68 11.43
C ASN A 197 14.22 16.09 11.49
N GLY A 198 13.97 15.20 12.45
CA GLY A 198 12.67 14.58 12.65
C GLY A 198 11.76 15.37 13.59
N PRO A 199 10.46 15.03 13.66
CA PRO A 199 9.46 15.77 14.43
C PRO A 199 9.60 15.62 15.95
N LYS A 200 10.47 14.74 16.46
CA LYS A 200 10.70 14.50 17.91
C LYS A 200 9.41 14.15 18.66
N LEU A 201 8.66 13.17 18.16
CA LEU A 201 7.42 12.75 18.78
C LEU A 201 7.62 12.31 20.25
N GLY A 202 6.63 12.60 21.07
CA GLY A 202 6.65 12.36 22.51
C GLY A 202 6.57 10.89 22.93
N LYS A 203 5.79 10.61 23.98
CA LYS A 203 5.65 9.25 24.56
C LYS A 203 5.02 8.28 23.56
N ILE A 204 5.49 7.03 23.58
CA ILE A 204 4.86 5.94 22.83
C ILE A 204 3.61 5.47 23.59
N SER A 205 2.48 5.38 22.92
CA SER A 205 1.21 4.86 23.43
C SER A 205 0.37 4.31 22.29
N LYS A 206 -0.72 3.58 22.59
CA LYS A 206 -1.64 3.08 21.58
C LYS A 206 -2.34 4.23 20.84
N GLU A 207 -2.65 5.32 21.56
CA GLU A 207 -3.45 6.43 21.05
C GLU A 207 -2.60 7.66 20.76
N CYS A 208 -3.02 8.39 19.73
CA CYS A 208 -2.46 9.70 19.41
C CYS A 208 -3.14 10.75 20.27
N VAL A 209 -2.40 11.39 21.18
CA VAL A 209 -2.90 12.49 22.01
C VAL A 209 -2.19 13.77 21.60
N CYS A 210 -2.96 14.70 21.05
CA CYS A 210 -2.50 16.07 20.79
C CYS A 210 -2.74 16.92 22.02
N VAL A 211 -1.69 17.53 22.58
CA VAL A 211 -1.86 18.59 23.58
C VAL A 211 -1.86 19.91 22.83
N ALA A 212 -3.02 20.55 22.81
CA ALA A 212 -3.11 21.95 22.41
C ALA A 212 -2.36 22.76 23.47
N LEU A 213 -1.18 23.28 23.14
CA LEU A 213 -0.56 24.32 23.96
C LEU A 213 -1.44 25.54 23.83
N HIS A 214 -1.89 26.02 24.97
CA HIS A 214 -2.74 27.20 25.13
C HIS A 214 -2.04 28.40 24.48
N GLU A 215 -2.78 29.07 23.59
CA GLU A 215 -2.50 30.38 23.00
C GLU A 215 -1.31 30.50 22.01
N MET A 216 -1.67 30.52 20.72
CA MET A 216 -0.97 31.20 19.62
C MET A 216 0.48 30.80 19.31
N SER A 217 0.85 29.53 19.38
CA SER A 217 2.02 29.05 18.65
C SER A 217 1.68 27.84 17.77
N ALA A 218 2.27 27.82 16.57
CA ALA A 218 2.03 26.77 15.55
C ALA A 218 2.61 25.39 15.88
N ASP A 219 3.05 25.17 17.11
CA ASP A 219 3.70 23.95 17.56
C ASP A 219 2.72 23.11 18.39
N THR A 220 1.86 22.37 17.69
CA THR A 220 1.10 21.29 18.33
C THR A 220 2.06 20.13 18.58
N VAL A 221 2.57 20.02 19.80
CA VAL A 221 3.41 18.90 20.20
C VAL A 221 2.51 17.69 20.45
N LEU A 222 2.71 16.60 19.70
CA LEU A 222 2.10 15.32 20.00
C LEU A 222 2.62 14.81 21.35
N ALA A 223 1.76 14.84 22.38
CA ALA A 223 2.12 14.36 23.71
C ALA A 223 2.37 12.86 23.72
N SER A 224 1.62 12.11 22.92
CA SER A 224 1.84 10.68 22.71
C SER A 224 1.35 10.25 21.33
N SER A 225 1.95 9.17 20.82
CA SER A 225 1.59 8.55 19.54
C SER A 225 2.04 7.10 19.52
N PRO A 226 1.51 6.26 18.62
CA PRO A 226 2.02 4.90 18.40
C PRO A 226 3.51 4.86 18.09
N LEU A 227 4.12 3.68 18.20
CA LEU A 227 5.53 3.43 17.92
C LEU A 227 5.96 4.06 16.61
N VAL A 228 5.20 3.80 15.57
CA VAL A 228 5.23 4.44 14.24
C VAL A 228 3.80 4.73 13.79
N GLU A 229 3.64 5.50 12.73
CA GLU A 229 2.34 5.87 12.19
C GLU A 229 1.52 4.62 11.78
N PRO A 230 0.20 4.58 12.09
CA PRO A 230 -0.68 3.54 11.57
C PRO A 230 -0.78 3.60 10.04
N TYR A 231 -0.84 2.43 9.42
CA TYR A 231 -1.02 2.32 7.97
C TYR A 231 -2.49 2.28 7.53
N PHE A 232 -3.38 2.15 8.50
CA PHE A 232 -4.83 2.13 8.27
C PHE A 232 -5.54 3.11 9.17
N THR A 233 -6.47 3.87 8.59
CA THR A 233 -7.47 4.63 9.34
C THR A 233 -8.58 3.69 9.75
N ARG A 234 -8.89 3.66 11.05
CA ARG A 234 -9.96 2.84 11.62
C ARG A 234 -11.20 3.71 11.76
N LEU A 235 -12.22 3.35 10.98
CA LEU A 235 -13.51 4.05 10.95
C LEU A 235 -14.45 3.51 12.04
N PRO A 236 -15.49 4.26 12.42
CA PRO A 236 -16.52 3.76 13.35
C PRO A 236 -17.13 2.46 12.86
N GLY A 237 -17.13 1.44 13.71
CA GLY A 237 -17.54 0.07 13.36
C GLY A 237 -16.37 -0.91 13.17
N PHE A 238 -15.12 -0.45 13.26
CA PHE A 238 -13.93 -1.28 13.13
C PHE A 238 -13.97 -2.51 14.06
N GLU A 239 -14.38 -2.34 15.29
CA GLU A 239 -14.48 -3.44 16.29
C GLU A 239 -15.43 -4.56 15.87
N THR A 240 -16.41 -4.25 15.02
CA THR A 240 -17.39 -5.25 14.53
C THR A 240 -16.97 -5.90 13.23
N ASN A 241 -16.26 -5.19 12.38
CA ASN A 241 -15.76 -5.69 11.09
C ASN A 241 -14.46 -4.96 10.69
N PRO A 242 -13.29 -5.41 11.22
CA PRO A 242 -12.01 -4.79 10.92
C PRO A 242 -11.69 -4.75 9.42
N ALA A 243 -12.01 -5.80 8.69
CA ALA A 243 -11.73 -5.88 7.26
C ALA A 243 -12.44 -4.79 6.44
N LEU A 244 -13.66 -4.41 6.85
CA LEU A 244 -14.46 -3.39 6.19
C LEU A 244 -14.06 -1.97 6.63
N TYR A 245 -13.88 -1.78 7.93
CA TYR A 245 -13.73 -0.45 8.52
C TYR A 245 -12.27 -0.01 8.73
N ALA A 246 -11.29 -0.79 8.24
CA ALA A 246 -9.90 -0.36 8.10
C ALA A 246 -9.63 0.08 6.66
N VAL A 247 -9.31 1.35 6.46
CA VAL A 247 -9.02 1.90 5.14
C VAL A 247 -7.55 2.29 5.07
N ALA A 248 -6.86 1.82 4.02
CA ALA A 248 -5.44 2.06 3.84
C ALA A 248 -5.16 3.57 3.69
N ASN A 249 -4.21 4.08 4.45
CA ASN A 249 -3.76 5.46 4.36
C ASN A 249 -2.97 5.66 3.06
N ASN A 250 -3.16 6.81 2.42
CA ASN A 250 -2.35 7.19 1.27
C ASN A 250 -0.96 7.62 1.73
N GLY A 251 -0.05 7.73 0.79
CA GLY A 251 1.33 8.11 1.04
C GLY A 251 2.17 7.98 -0.22
N TRP A 252 3.47 7.94 -0.04
CA TRP A 252 4.44 7.82 -1.12
C TRP A 252 5.55 6.83 -0.74
N ILE A 253 6.26 6.33 -1.74
CA ILE A 253 7.41 5.46 -1.56
C ILE A 253 8.60 6.14 -2.25
N TRP A 254 9.72 6.17 -1.55
CA TRP A 254 10.94 6.80 -2.08
C TRP A 254 11.39 6.11 -3.37
N ASP A 255 11.64 6.91 -4.41
CA ASP A 255 12.14 6.45 -5.72
C ASP A 255 11.27 5.36 -6.41
N ALA A 256 9.98 5.32 -6.10
CA ALA A 256 9.07 4.36 -6.68
C ALA A 256 8.40 4.87 -7.96
N ASP A 257 8.01 3.93 -8.83
CA ASP A 257 7.25 4.24 -10.03
C ASP A 257 5.86 4.81 -9.67
N PRO A 258 5.55 6.06 -10.02
CA PRO A 258 4.28 6.71 -9.70
C PRO A 258 3.08 6.07 -10.41
N LEU A 259 3.29 5.25 -11.43
CA LEU A 259 2.22 4.55 -12.15
C LEU A 259 1.77 3.25 -11.46
N VAL A 260 2.52 2.79 -10.46
CA VAL A 260 2.19 1.56 -9.72
C VAL A 260 1.22 1.86 -8.58
N ASN A 261 0.15 1.08 -8.50
CA ASN A 261 -0.75 1.11 -7.36
C ASN A 261 -0.26 0.16 -6.25
N PHE A 262 0.38 0.73 -5.23
CA PHE A 262 0.99 -0.04 -4.15
C PHE A 262 0.01 -0.77 -3.21
N ALA A 263 -1.29 -0.49 -3.30
CA ALA A 263 -2.30 -1.24 -2.56
C ALA A 263 -2.70 -2.56 -3.24
N LEU A 264 -2.30 -2.77 -4.50
CA LEU A 264 -2.67 -3.95 -5.28
C LEU A 264 -1.51 -4.94 -5.44
N PRO A 265 -1.80 -6.25 -5.63
CA PRO A 265 -0.79 -7.22 -6.01
C PRO A 265 -0.07 -6.81 -7.32
N PRO A 266 1.20 -7.16 -7.48
CA PRO A 266 2.04 -7.97 -6.60
C PRO A 266 2.76 -7.17 -5.50
N SER A 267 2.41 -5.87 -5.31
CA SER A 267 3.08 -5.01 -4.34
C SER A 267 2.85 -5.48 -2.91
N LYS A 268 3.92 -5.53 -2.12
CA LYS A 268 3.90 -5.81 -0.68
C LYS A 268 4.23 -4.57 0.15
N ALA A 269 4.14 -3.38 -0.44
CA ALA A 269 4.62 -2.14 0.16
C ALA A 269 3.96 -1.81 1.51
N TYR A 270 2.66 -2.06 1.65
CA TYR A 270 1.97 -1.87 2.93
C TYR A 270 2.44 -2.86 4.00
N LEU A 271 2.61 -4.13 3.62
CA LEU A 271 3.09 -5.17 4.52
C LEU A 271 4.55 -4.94 4.93
N ARG A 272 5.41 -4.56 4.00
CA ARG A 272 6.83 -4.25 4.22
C ARG A 272 7.07 -2.89 4.89
N ARG A 273 6.02 -2.14 5.17
CA ARG A 273 6.11 -0.78 5.78
C ARG A 273 6.96 0.20 4.97
N GLU A 274 6.95 0.07 3.66
CA GLU A 274 7.74 0.92 2.74
C GLU A 274 7.03 2.24 2.41
N VAL A 275 5.70 2.31 2.60
CA VAL A 275 4.94 3.53 2.35
C VAL A 275 5.19 4.56 3.45
N ILE A 276 5.55 5.79 3.08
CA ILE A 276 5.55 6.93 3.99
C ILE A 276 4.14 7.49 3.97
N VAL A 277 3.35 7.08 4.95
CA VAL A 277 1.91 7.40 4.98
C VAL A 277 1.63 8.82 5.44
N TRP A 278 0.56 9.41 4.88
CA TRP A 278 -0.07 10.62 5.40
C TRP A 278 -1.24 10.19 6.30
N GLY A 279 -1.14 10.49 7.59
CA GLY A 279 -2.09 10.01 8.60
C GLY A 279 -3.49 10.62 8.51
N ASP A 280 -3.67 11.64 7.68
CA ASP A 280 -4.93 12.37 7.43
C ASP A 280 -5.57 12.05 6.08
N CYS A 281 -4.98 11.16 5.29
CA CYS A 281 -5.43 10.85 3.93
C CYS A 281 -5.57 9.35 3.73
N VAL A 282 -6.74 8.91 3.28
CA VAL A 282 -6.96 7.53 2.83
C VAL A 282 -6.65 7.38 1.34
N LYS A 283 -6.19 6.21 0.94
CA LYS A 283 -5.94 5.89 -0.46
C LYS A 283 -7.26 5.57 -1.17
N LEU A 284 -7.70 6.47 -2.03
CA LEU A 284 -8.97 6.34 -2.76
C LEU A 284 -8.92 5.22 -3.80
N ARG A 285 -9.99 4.41 -3.85
CA ARG A 285 -10.12 3.26 -4.75
C ARG A 285 -10.93 3.59 -5.99
N TYR A 286 -10.30 4.22 -6.98
CA TYR A 286 -10.94 4.53 -8.26
C TYR A 286 -11.15 3.31 -9.17
N GLY A 287 -10.33 2.26 -9.02
CA GLY A 287 -10.29 1.15 -9.97
C GLY A 287 -9.68 1.56 -11.32
N SER A 288 -9.92 0.79 -12.36
CA SER A 288 -9.44 1.02 -13.72
C SER A 288 -10.44 1.85 -14.57
N SER A 289 -11.70 1.90 -14.17
CA SER A 289 -12.79 2.55 -14.88
C SER A 289 -13.89 3.08 -13.96
N PRO A 290 -14.78 3.96 -14.45
CA PRO A 290 -15.93 4.44 -13.67
C PRO A 290 -16.87 3.35 -13.15
N SER A 291 -16.94 2.19 -13.84
CA SER A 291 -17.77 1.05 -13.43
C SER A 291 -17.27 0.36 -12.16
N ASP A 292 -15.97 0.50 -11.82
CA ASP A 292 -15.37 -0.15 -10.66
C ASP A 292 -15.73 0.56 -9.34
N ASN A 293 -16.03 1.86 -9.43
CA ASN A 293 -16.48 2.67 -8.30
C ASN A 293 -17.36 3.84 -8.75
N PRO A 294 -18.61 3.58 -9.18
CA PRO A 294 -19.49 4.60 -9.76
C PRO A 294 -19.74 5.78 -8.81
N TRP A 295 -19.83 5.51 -7.51
CA TRP A 295 -20.06 6.55 -6.52
C TRP A 295 -18.90 7.55 -6.47
N LEU A 296 -17.67 7.07 -6.31
CA LEU A 296 -16.49 7.93 -6.20
C LEU A 296 -16.27 8.74 -7.50
N TRP A 297 -16.41 8.10 -8.64
CA TRP A 297 -16.29 8.76 -9.94
C TRP A 297 -17.35 9.85 -10.14
N THR A 298 -18.60 9.57 -9.78
CA THR A 298 -19.69 10.56 -9.86
C THR A 298 -19.44 11.73 -8.92
N PHE A 299 -19.05 11.43 -7.67
CA PHE A 299 -18.77 12.47 -6.67
C PHE A 299 -17.66 13.40 -7.12
N ILE A 300 -16.48 12.86 -7.50
CA ILE A 300 -15.34 13.70 -7.87
C ILE A 300 -15.56 14.43 -9.20
N THR A 301 -16.24 13.80 -10.17
CA THR A 301 -16.62 14.47 -11.44
C THR A 301 -17.53 15.66 -11.17
N SER A 302 -18.54 15.49 -10.32
CA SER A 302 -19.46 16.57 -9.93
C SER A 302 -18.71 17.70 -9.21
N TYR A 303 -17.77 17.35 -8.35
CA TYR A 303 -16.92 18.31 -7.63
C TYR A 303 -16.09 19.15 -8.61
N VAL A 304 -15.28 18.52 -9.49
CA VAL A 304 -14.42 19.27 -10.40
C VAL A 304 -15.19 20.10 -11.42
N THR A 305 -16.32 19.60 -11.92
CA THR A 305 -17.19 20.34 -12.86
C THR A 305 -17.89 21.53 -12.17
N SER A 306 -18.25 21.40 -10.90
CA SER A 306 -18.79 22.52 -10.12
C SER A 306 -17.75 23.61 -9.91
N LEU A 307 -16.52 23.23 -9.55
CA LEU A 307 -15.42 24.17 -9.39
C LEU A 307 -15.06 24.87 -10.71
N ALA A 308 -15.05 24.15 -11.82
CA ALA A 308 -14.72 24.71 -13.15
C ALA A 308 -15.72 25.80 -13.63
N LYS A 309 -16.93 25.87 -13.05
CA LYS A 309 -17.88 26.95 -13.29
C LYS A 309 -17.52 28.26 -12.60
N THR A 310 -16.70 28.17 -11.54
CA THR A 310 -16.44 29.31 -10.66
C THR A 310 -15.00 29.82 -10.79
N PHE A 311 -14.07 28.92 -11.14
CA PHE A 311 -12.64 29.20 -11.09
C PHE A 311 -12.00 29.04 -12.46
N ASP A 312 -11.06 29.93 -12.78
CA ASP A 312 -10.34 29.94 -14.05
C ASP A 312 -9.14 29.02 -14.06
N GLY A 313 -8.74 28.49 -12.90
CA GLY A 313 -7.62 27.55 -12.79
C GLY A 313 -7.69 26.61 -11.61
N PHE A 314 -7.00 25.48 -11.72
CA PHE A 314 -6.84 24.48 -10.67
C PHE A 314 -5.37 24.29 -10.32
N ARG A 315 -5.06 24.21 -9.02
CA ARG A 315 -3.86 23.56 -8.54
C ARG A 315 -4.19 22.11 -8.20
N ILE A 316 -3.43 21.18 -8.79
CA ILE A 316 -3.53 19.75 -8.47
C ILE A 316 -2.42 19.43 -7.47
N ASP A 317 -2.81 19.06 -6.27
CA ASP A 317 -1.94 18.60 -5.21
C ASP A 317 -1.53 17.15 -5.45
N ASN A 318 -0.28 16.78 -5.17
CA ASN A 318 0.21 15.41 -5.33
C ASN A 318 -0.20 14.75 -6.67
N CYS A 319 -0.05 15.49 -7.77
CA CYS A 319 -0.47 15.05 -9.10
C CYS A 319 0.13 13.69 -9.48
N HIS A 320 1.37 13.44 -9.10
CA HIS A 320 2.10 12.18 -9.33
C HIS A 320 1.54 10.97 -8.56
N SER A 321 0.74 11.19 -7.51
CA SER A 321 0.07 10.14 -6.75
C SER A 321 -1.34 9.83 -7.24
N THR A 322 -1.83 10.58 -8.24
CA THR A 322 -3.15 10.38 -8.86
C THR A 322 -3.00 9.52 -10.11
N PRO A 323 -3.76 8.42 -10.27
CA PRO A 323 -3.70 7.61 -11.48
C PRO A 323 -3.99 8.46 -12.73
N LEU A 324 -3.17 8.32 -13.77
CA LEU A 324 -3.26 9.14 -14.97
C LEU A 324 -4.65 9.13 -15.63
N HIS A 325 -5.31 7.95 -15.67
CA HIS A 325 -6.65 7.84 -16.25
C HIS A 325 -7.70 8.61 -15.44
N VAL A 326 -7.56 8.67 -14.12
CA VAL A 326 -8.43 9.47 -13.24
C VAL A 326 -8.20 10.95 -13.49
N GLY A 327 -6.94 11.40 -13.41
CA GLY A 327 -6.57 12.79 -13.66
C GLY A 327 -7.03 13.28 -15.03
N THR A 328 -6.82 12.46 -16.07
CA THR A 328 -7.29 12.77 -17.43
C THR A 328 -8.81 12.95 -17.46
N ALA A 329 -9.57 11.98 -16.95
CA ALA A 329 -11.03 12.05 -16.98
C ALA A 329 -11.59 13.26 -16.22
N MET A 330 -10.99 13.60 -15.05
CA MET A 330 -11.41 14.74 -14.22
C MET A 330 -11.13 16.08 -14.91
N LEU A 331 -9.94 16.24 -15.48
CA LEU A 331 -9.57 17.46 -16.20
C LEU A 331 -10.33 17.63 -17.51
N ASP A 332 -10.62 16.55 -18.23
CA ASP A 332 -11.46 16.58 -19.42
C ASP A 332 -12.90 16.98 -19.07
N ALA A 333 -13.44 16.46 -17.96
CA ALA A 333 -14.75 16.86 -17.47
C ALA A 333 -14.78 18.36 -17.07
N ALA A 334 -13.74 18.85 -16.39
CA ALA A 334 -13.62 20.25 -16.03
C ALA A 334 -13.49 21.16 -17.27
N ARG A 335 -12.68 20.78 -18.27
CA ARG A 335 -12.50 21.54 -19.52
C ARG A 335 -13.72 21.55 -20.42
N LYS A 336 -14.62 20.57 -20.34
CA LYS A 336 -15.93 20.65 -20.99
C LYS A 336 -16.79 21.80 -20.46
N VAL A 337 -16.58 22.19 -19.20
CA VAL A 337 -17.28 23.32 -18.54
C VAL A 337 -16.52 24.63 -18.77
N ASN A 338 -15.21 24.62 -18.58
CA ASN A 338 -14.32 25.76 -18.81
C ASN A 338 -13.17 25.36 -19.76
N PRO A 339 -13.31 25.59 -21.08
CA PRO A 339 -12.29 25.21 -22.06
C PRO A 339 -10.93 25.89 -21.85
N ASN A 340 -10.90 27.04 -21.18
CA ASN A 340 -9.68 27.82 -20.90
C ASN A 340 -9.10 27.55 -19.50
N LEU A 341 -9.55 26.47 -18.83
CA LEU A 341 -9.11 26.13 -17.49
C LEU A 341 -7.58 26.01 -17.43
N TYR A 342 -6.97 26.85 -16.62
CA TYR A 342 -5.54 26.79 -16.31
C TYR A 342 -5.26 25.69 -15.29
N VAL A 343 -4.21 24.88 -15.54
CA VAL A 343 -3.86 23.77 -14.66
C VAL A 343 -2.41 23.92 -14.19
N CYS A 344 -2.24 24.08 -12.89
CA CYS A 344 -0.97 24.04 -12.20
C CYS A 344 -0.86 22.75 -11.40
N ALA A 345 0.17 21.94 -11.61
CA ALA A 345 0.32 20.66 -10.92
C ALA A 345 1.54 20.65 -10.00
N GLU A 346 1.36 20.09 -8.81
CA GLU A 346 2.45 19.64 -7.98
C GLU A 346 2.91 18.26 -8.48
N LEU A 347 4.11 18.19 -9.07
CA LEU A 347 4.57 17.00 -9.78
C LEU A 347 6.05 16.72 -9.47
N PHE A 348 6.30 15.62 -8.77
CA PHE A 348 7.63 15.18 -8.31
C PHE A 348 7.82 13.69 -8.61
N THR A 349 8.08 13.33 -9.86
CA THR A 349 8.25 11.92 -10.25
C THR A 349 9.72 11.44 -10.17
N GLY A 350 10.68 12.34 -9.95
CA GLY A 350 12.11 12.00 -10.00
C GLY A 350 12.65 11.77 -11.42
N SER A 351 11.80 11.64 -12.44
CA SER A 351 12.12 11.37 -13.83
C SER A 351 11.53 12.42 -14.76
N GLU A 352 12.36 13.02 -15.64
CA GLU A 352 11.89 13.99 -16.63
C GLU A 352 10.89 13.39 -17.63
N ASP A 353 11.14 12.17 -18.08
CA ASP A 353 10.26 11.48 -19.01
C ASP A 353 8.88 11.21 -18.39
N MET A 354 8.85 10.86 -17.11
CA MET A 354 7.61 10.65 -16.38
C MET A 354 6.89 11.99 -16.14
N ASP A 355 7.59 13.06 -15.78
CA ASP A 355 7.00 14.39 -15.68
C ASP A 355 6.38 14.82 -17.01
N LEU A 356 7.09 14.61 -18.13
CA LEU A 356 6.58 14.88 -19.48
C LEU A 356 5.32 14.06 -19.81
N LEU A 357 5.28 12.81 -19.39
CA LEU A 357 4.08 11.96 -19.56
C LEU A 357 2.87 12.58 -18.88
N PHE A 358 2.99 12.96 -17.59
CA PHE A 358 1.92 13.60 -16.84
C PHE A 358 1.50 14.93 -17.46
N VAL A 359 2.47 15.81 -17.77
CA VAL A 359 2.21 17.12 -18.38
C VAL A 359 1.42 17.00 -19.69
N ARG A 360 1.84 16.09 -20.58
CA ARG A 360 1.18 15.87 -21.87
C ARG A 360 -0.19 15.22 -21.75
N LYS A 361 -0.31 14.20 -20.89
CA LYS A 361 -1.58 13.47 -20.72
C LYS A 361 -2.65 14.31 -20.03
N LEU A 362 -2.26 15.11 -19.04
CA LEU A 362 -3.17 15.93 -18.27
C LEU A 362 -3.35 17.33 -18.83
N GLY A 363 -2.52 17.76 -19.79
CA GLY A 363 -2.56 19.11 -20.35
C GLY A 363 -2.23 20.16 -19.29
N VAL A 364 -1.17 19.94 -18.50
CA VAL A 364 -0.72 20.84 -17.43
C VAL A 364 -0.06 22.07 -18.03
N ASN A 365 -0.43 23.26 -17.55
CA ASN A 365 0.11 24.54 -18.01
C ASN A 365 1.37 24.94 -17.25
N SER A 366 1.46 24.62 -15.95
CA SER A 366 2.64 24.91 -15.14
C SER A 366 2.83 23.86 -14.04
N LEU A 367 4.08 23.81 -13.53
CA LEU A 367 4.47 22.90 -12.44
C LEU A 367 4.86 23.69 -11.20
N VAL A 368 4.41 23.23 -10.03
CA VAL A 368 4.98 23.63 -8.74
C VAL A 368 6.15 22.71 -8.44
N ARG A 369 7.32 23.31 -8.19
CA ARG A 369 8.55 22.60 -7.84
C ARG A 369 9.14 23.18 -6.57
N GLU A 370 9.68 22.31 -5.74
CA GLU A 370 10.42 22.71 -4.55
C GLU A 370 11.86 23.05 -4.88
N ALA A 371 12.09 24.14 -5.61
CA ALA A 371 13.44 24.60 -5.92
C ALA A 371 14.25 24.93 -4.65
N GLY A 372 13.54 25.25 -3.54
CA GLY A 372 14.14 25.48 -2.23
C GLY A 372 14.72 24.21 -1.57
N ASN A 373 14.42 23.03 -2.08
CA ASN A 373 14.97 21.76 -1.59
C ASN A 373 16.28 21.36 -2.26
N ALA A 374 16.81 22.19 -3.15
CA ALA A 374 18.16 21.98 -3.67
C ALA A 374 19.17 22.07 -2.51
N TRP A 375 19.87 20.96 -2.24
CA TRP A 375 20.79 20.86 -1.09
C TRP A 375 22.12 21.59 -1.31
N ASP A 376 22.41 21.97 -2.55
CA ASP A 376 23.58 22.77 -2.88
C ASP A 376 23.34 23.65 -4.14
N PRO A 377 24.19 24.66 -4.40
CA PRO A 377 24.09 25.55 -5.56
C PRO A 377 24.15 24.83 -6.91
N LYS A 378 24.87 23.71 -6.99
CA LYS A 378 25.01 22.92 -8.22
C LYS A 378 23.68 22.19 -8.53
N GLU A 379 23.04 21.60 -7.53
CA GLU A 379 21.74 21.00 -7.69
C GLU A 379 20.68 22.04 -8.07
N PHE A 380 20.71 23.21 -7.44
CA PHE A 380 19.82 24.32 -7.81
C PHE A 380 20.02 24.74 -9.28
N SER A 381 21.28 24.89 -9.71
CA SER A 381 21.59 25.19 -11.10
C SER A 381 21.12 24.10 -12.07
N ARG A 382 21.27 22.84 -11.69
CA ARG A 382 20.78 21.68 -12.45
C ARG A 382 19.26 21.69 -12.62
N ILE A 383 18.54 21.98 -11.56
CA ILE A 383 17.07 22.11 -11.57
C ILE A 383 16.67 23.27 -12.50
N MET A 384 17.31 24.44 -12.36
CA MET A 384 17.03 25.61 -13.20
C MET A 384 17.31 25.34 -14.67
N TYR A 385 18.43 24.67 -15.00
CA TYR A 385 18.75 24.28 -16.36
C TYR A 385 17.72 23.30 -16.93
N ARG A 386 17.40 22.25 -16.20
CA ARG A 386 16.48 21.19 -16.60
C ARG A 386 15.09 21.71 -16.92
N TYR A 387 14.57 22.60 -16.09
CA TYR A 387 13.19 23.07 -16.19
C TYR A 387 13.04 24.50 -16.73
N GLY A 388 14.10 25.28 -16.78
CA GLY A 388 14.05 26.70 -17.15
C GLY A 388 14.70 27.07 -18.51
N LEU A 389 15.74 26.34 -18.91
CA LEU A 389 16.54 26.67 -20.14
C LEU A 389 16.40 25.57 -21.20
N GLY A 390 15.88 24.43 -20.89
CA GLY A 390 15.60 23.33 -21.83
C GLY A 390 14.36 23.59 -22.69
N LYS A 391 13.82 22.54 -23.31
CA LYS A 391 12.50 22.61 -23.93
C LYS A 391 11.47 22.88 -22.84
N PRO A 392 10.74 23.99 -22.86
CA PRO A 392 9.83 24.33 -21.78
C PRO A 392 8.74 23.26 -21.67
N MET A 393 8.63 22.63 -20.51
CA MET A 393 7.53 21.71 -20.17
C MET A 393 6.29 22.45 -19.67
N GLY A 394 6.39 23.75 -19.52
CA GLY A 394 5.39 24.64 -18.93
C GLY A 394 6.09 25.76 -18.17
N MET A 395 5.33 26.69 -17.64
CA MET A 395 5.87 27.80 -16.86
C MET A 395 6.29 27.28 -15.46
N PHE A 396 7.52 27.58 -15.07
CA PHE A 396 8.08 27.21 -13.78
C PHE A 396 7.70 28.26 -12.72
N LEU A 397 6.92 27.86 -11.71
CA LEU A 397 6.62 28.69 -10.56
C LEU A 397 7.44 28.22 -9.36
N THR A 398 8.45 29.01 -8.99
CA THR A 398 9.11 28.87 -7.69
C THR A 398 8.29 29.64 -6.65
N LEU A 399 7.60 28.92 -5.77
CA LEU A 399 7.06 29.55 -4.58
C LEU A 399 8.11 29.50 -3.47
N PRO A 400 8.42 30.63 -2.79
CA PRO A 400 9.18 30.55 -1.56
C PRO A 400 8.41 29.66 -0.58
N MET A 401 9.14 28.79 0.11
CA MET A 401 8.59 27.93 1.17
C MET A 401 7.88 28.81 2.22
N LEU A 402 6.59 29.03 2.06
CA LEU A 402 5.74 29.24 3.20
C LEU A 402 5.55 27.86 3.82
N ARG A 403 6.01 27.66 5.05
CA ARG A 403 5.64 26.54 5.92
C ARG A 403 4.13 26.51 6.04
N LEU A 404 3.47 25.86 5.09
CA LEU A 404 2.08 25.46 5.18
C LEU A 404 2.10 23.96 5.49
N THR A 405 2.47 23.67 6.74
CA THR A 405 1.99 22.50 7.42
C THR A 405 0.49 22.58 7.50
N TYR A 406 -0.18 21.52 6.98
CA TYR A 406 -1.62 21.25 7.15
C TYR A 406 -2.59 22.20 6.44
N LEU A 407 -2.90 21.84 5.22
CA LEU A 407 -4.28 21.88 4.69
C LEU A 407 -4.23 21.33 3.26
N VAL A 408 -4.73 20.11 3.07
CA VAL A 408 -5.10 19.61 1.75
C VAL A 408 -6.46 20.23 1.44
N PRO A 409 -6.50 21.34 0.71
CA PRO A 409 -7.55 21.53 -0.24
C PRO A 409 -6.96 21.84 -1.61
N VAL A 410 -7.66 21.44 -2.64
CA VAL A 410 -7.49 22.01 -3.97
C VAL A 410 -7.56 23.52 -3.78
N PHE A 411 -6.42 24.21 -3.73
CA PHE A 411 -6.43 25.68 -3.74
C PHE A 411 -6.79 26.14 -5.14
N VAL A 412 -7.89 26.78 -5.23
CA VAL A 412 -8.40 27.36 -6.45
C VAL A 412 -8.18 28.87 -6.35
N TYR A 413 -7.41 29.43 -7.28
CA TYR A 413 -7.19 30.86 -7.36
C TYR A 413 -8.12 31.45 -8.43
N ARG A 414 -8.81 32.51 -8.07
CA ARG A 414 -9.44 33.40 -9.04
C ARG A 414 -8.36 34.36 -9.54
N ILE A 415 -8.10 34.33 -10.84
CA ILE A 415 -7.27 35.34 -11.51
C ILE A 415 -8.25 36.38 -12.02
N ASP A 416 -8.39 37.50 -11.30
CA ASP A 416 -9.11 38.65 -11.81
C ASP A 416 -8.28 39.25 -12.95
N GLY A 417 -8.86 39.25 -14.17
CA GLY A 417 -8.27 39.78 -15.40
C GLY A 417 -8.28 41.30 -15.45
#